data_626f65fac76d13ea2091f4f35db1c753
#
_entry.id   626f65fac76d13ea2091f4f35db1c753
#
_cell.length_a   1.000
_cell.length_b   1.000
_cell.length_c   1.000
_cell.angle_alpha   90.00
_cell.angle_beta   90.00
_cell.angle_gamma   90.00
#
_symmetry.space_group_name_H-M   'P 1'
#
loop_
_entity.id
_entity.type
_entity.pdbx_description
1 polymer ?
#
loop_
_entity_poly.entity_id
_entity_poly.type
_entity_poly.pdbx_seq_one_letter_code
_entity_poly.pdbx_strand_id
1 'polypeptide(L)'
;MIKAVIFDLGRVLVHFDFSLGYRQLEPLCGIPADEIPLRVAESRLAIRLESGELAPREFARELGQLLGFEISFEEFCRIWCSVFTKPTLIPEALVEAIGKTHRLVLLSNTNSIHFEMLWENYPILRHFHACVLSHEVRAMKPNPQIYQAAIEAAGYAPEECFFTDDIAEYVAGAKAMGLDAVQFQSASQIEAELRSRGVI
;
A
#
# COMPACT_ATOMS: atom_id res chain seq x y z
N MET A 1 -26.36 -1.51 4.08
CA MET A 1 -26.01 -0.55 2.98
C MET A 1 -24.60 -0.06 3.24
N ILE A 2 -23.74 -0.07 2.22
CA ILE A 2 -22.36 0.41 2.36
C ILE A 2 -22.35 1.90 2.66
N LYS A 3 -21.51 2.33 3.58
CA LYS A 3 -21.30 3.72 3.99
C LYS A 3 -19.83 4.14 3.89
N ALA A 4 -18.92 3.18 3.95
CA ALA A 4 -17.49 3.41 3.76
C ALA A 4 -16.92 2.47 2.70
N VAL A 5 -15.94 2.98 1.95
CA VAL A 5 -15.16 2.20 0.98
C VAL A 5 -13.69 2.28 1.38
N ILE A 6 -13.09 1.11 1.58
CA ILE A 6 -11.71 0.94 2.01
C ILE A 6 -10.94 0.35 0.84
N PHE A 7 -9.91 1.05 0.38
CA PHE A 7 -9.04 0.60 -0.70
C PHE A 7 -7.65 0.25 -0.18
N ASP A 8 -7.09 -0.85 -0.67
CA ASP A 8 -5.64 -1.01 -0.66
C ASP A 8 -4.97 -0.03 -1.62
N LEU A 9 -3.66 0.15 -1.48
CA LEU A 9 -2.86 1.08 -2.25
C LEU A 9 -2.15 0.41 -3.43
N GLY A 10 -1.25 -0.51 -3.13
CA GLY A 10 -0.39 -1.16 -4.12
C GLY A 10 -1.15 -2.15 -4.99
N ARG A 11 -0.96 -2.10 -6.32
CA ARG A 11 -1.68 -2.95 -7.29
C ARG A 11 -3.21 -2.85 -7.28
N VAL A 12 -3.75 -1.92 -6.49
CA VAL A 12 -5.17 -1.53 -6.50
C VAL A 12 -5.33 -0.10 -7.00
N LEU A 13 -4.67 0.86 -6.37
CA LEU A 13 -4.67 2.26 -6.80
C LEU A 13 -3.43 2.61 -7.64
N VAL A 14 -2.26 2.14 -7.22
CA VAL A 14 -0.97 2.45 -7.87
C VAL A 14 -0.27 1.17 -8.30
N HIS A 15 0.35 1.22 -9.47
CA HIS A 15 1.20 0.14 -9.96
C HIS A 15 2.63 0.34 -9.49
N PHE A 16 3.33 -0.75 -9.15
CA PHE A 16 4.76 -0.75 -8.85
C PHE A 16 5.46 -1.98 -9.40
N ASP A 17 6.74 -1.79 -9.70
CA ASP A 17 7.66 -2.84 -10.14
C ASP A 17 9.01 -2.67 -9.42
N PHE A 18 9.27 -3.50 -8.43
CA PHE A 18 10.51 -3.46 -7.65
C PHE A 18 11.77 -3.65 -8.50
N SER A 19 11.68 -4.31 -9.66
CA SER A 19 12.82 -4.48 -10.56
C SER A 19 13.40 -3.16 -11.03
N LEU A 20 12.60 -2.09 -11.08
CA LEU A 20 13.07 -0.75 -11.45
C LEU A 20 14.06 -0.17 -10.42
N GLY A 21 13.80 -0.39 -9.14
CA GLY A 21 14.70 -0.01 -8.05
C GLY A 21 15.95 -0.88 -8.02
N TYR A 22 15.79 -2.19 -8.13
CA TYR A 22 16.91 -3.13 -8.07
C TYR A 22 17.90 -2.92 -9.21
N ARG A 23 17.44 -2.60 -10.42
CA ARG A 23 18.32 -2.22 -11.54
C ARG A 23 19.13 -0.95 -11.28
N GLN A 24 18.64 -0.03 -10.44
CA GLN A 24 19.41 1.15 -10.04
C GLN A 24 20.41 0.85 -8.92
N LEU A 25 20.15 -0.18 -8.10
CA LEU A 25 21.09 -0.63 -7.05
C LEU A 25 22.23 -1.49 -7.60
N GLU A 26 22.00 -2.24 -8.68
CA GLU A 26 23.00 -3.12 -9.30
C GLU A 26 24.36 -2.44 -9.55
N PRO A 27 24.45 -1.28 -10.22
CA PRO A 27 25.76 -0.62 -10.44
C PRO A 27 26.41 -0.09 -9.16
N LEU A 28 25.66 0.07 -8.07
CA LEU A 28 26.16 0.56 -6.79
C LEU A 28 26.74 -0.56 -5.93
N CYS A 29 26.14 -1.75 -5.97
CA CYS A 29 26.53 -2.90 -5.14
C CYS A 29 27.27 -4.00 -5.89
N GLY A 30 27.24 -4.00 -7.23
CA GLY A 30 27.84 -5.06 -8.06
C GLY A 30 27.10 -6.41 -7.99
N ILE A 31 25.90 -6.44 -7.39
CA ILE A 31 25.04 -7.64 -7.29
C ILE A 31 24.03 -7.56 -8.44
N PRO A 32 23.85 -8.63 -9.25
CA PRO A 32 22.83 -8.68 -10.29
C PRO A 32 21.43 -8.31 -9.75
N ALA A 33 20.67 -7.51 -10.50
CA ALA A 33 19.37 -7.00 -10.06
C ALA A 33 18.37 -8.11 -9.72
N ASP A 34 18.46 -9.28 -10.33
CA ASP A 34 17.61 -10.45 -10.09
C ASP A 34 17.99 -11.24 -8.82
N GLU A 35 19.20 -11.03 -8.26
CA GLU A 35 19.62 -11.61 -7.00
C GLU A 35 19.28 -10.74 -5.78
N ILE A 36 19.09 -9.42 -5.96
CA ILE A 36 18.81 -8.48 -4.87
C ILE A 36 17.52 -8.82 -4.15
N PRO A 37 16.37 -9.17 -4.82
CA PRO A 37 15.11 -9.50 -4.16
C PRO A 37 15.24 -10.58 -3.09
N LEU A 38 16.00 -11.63 -3.37
CA LEU A 38 16.18 -12.74 -2.44
C LEU A 38 16.90 -12.28 -1.17
N ARG A 39 17.99 -11.52 -1.31
CA ARG A 39 18.74 -10.97 -0.17
C ARG A 39 17.90 -10.02 0.69
N VAL A 40 17.11 -9.17 0.03
CA VAL A 40 16.18 -8.26 0.74
C VAL A 40 15.12 -9.05 1.50
N ALA A 41 14.54 -10.09 0.89
CA ALA A 41 13.51 -10.93 1.52
C ALA A 41 14.08 -11.70 2.73
N GLU A 42 15.25 -12.35 2.59
CA GLU A 42 15.91 -13.09 3.66
C GLU A 42 16.29 -12.21 4.85
N SER A 43 16.67 -10.95 4.61
CA SER A 43 17.02 -10.00 5.66
C SER A 43 15.86 -9.57 6.54
N ARG A 44 14.62 -9.67 6.02
CA ARG A 44 13.39 -9.15 6.61
C ARG A 44 13.38 -7.63 6.87
N LEU A 45 14.33 -6.89 6.33
CA LEU A 45 14.45 -5.44 6.54
C LEU A 45 13.21 -4.69 6.03
N ALA A 46 12.70 -5.06 4.86
CA ALA A 46 11.49 -4.44 4.30
C ALA A 46 10.26 -4.65 5.20
N ILE A 47 10.09 -5.86 5.75
CA ILE A 47 9.00 -6.18 6.68
C ILE A 47 9.12 -5.33 7.96
N ARG A 48 10.32 -5.20 8.52
CA ARG A 48 10.57 -4.39 9.71
C ARG A 48 10.31 -2.90 9.45
N LEU A 49 10.62 -2.41 8.25
CA LEU A 49 10.29 -1.04 7.85
C LEU A 49 8.76 -0.85 7.73
N GLU A 50 8.07 -1.76 7.04
CA GLU A 50 6.61 -1.69 6.82
C GLU A 50 5.79 -1.96 8.08
N SER A 51 6.34 -2.69 9.06
CA SER A 51 5.73 -2.84 10.39
C SER A 51 6.02 -1.69 11.36
N GLY A 52 6.86 -0.73 10.96
CA GLY A 52 7.28 0.39 11.82
C GLY A 52 8.28 0.02 12.92
N GLU A 53 8.87 -1.18 12.84
CA GLU A 53 9.93 -1.64 13.76
C GLU A 53 11.28 -1.00 13.46
N LEU A 54 11.50 -0.61 12.21
CA LEU A 54 12.77 -0.06 11.72
C LEU A 54 12.54 1.35 11.17
N ALA A 55 13.36 2.30 11.61
CA ALA A 55 13.27 3.67 11.10
C ALA A 55 13.81 3.78 9.65
N PRO A 56 13.27 4.70 8.81
CA PRO A 56 13.66 4.82 7.40
C PRO A 56 15.16 4.99 7.16
N ARG A 57 15.84 5.85 7.93
CA ARG A 57 17.29 6.06 7.80
C ARG A 57 18.11 4.83 8.22
N GLU A 58 17.63 4.12 9.21
CA GLU A 58 18.25 2.88 9.69
C GLU A 58 18.07 1.76 8.66
N PHE A 59 16.88 1.65 8.05
CA PHE A 59 16.62 0.75 6.94
C PHE A 59 17.58 1.00 5.76
N ALA A 60 17.74 2.26 5.32
CA ALA A 60 18.65 2.62 4.24
C ALA A 60 20.10 2.23 4.56
N ARG A 61 20.55 2.47 5.80
CA ARG A 61 21.89 2.11 6.29
C ARG A 61 22.08 0.59 6.33
N GLU A 62 21.12 -0.15 6.92
CA GLU A 62 21.22 -1.60 7.05
C GLU A 62 21.16 -2.31 5.69
N LEU A 63 20.31 -1.81 4.77
CA LEU A 63 20.24 -2.33 3.41
C LEU A 63 21.53 -2.04 2.61
N GLY A 64 22.09 -0.83 2.77
CA GLY A 64 23.39 -0.49 2.19
C GLY A 64 24.51 -1.41 2.69
N GLN A 65 24.56 -1.69 3.99
CA GLN A 65 25.52 -2.64 4.57
C GLN A 65 25.31 -4.07 4.05
N LEU A 66 24.07 -4.52 3.95
CA LEU A 66 23.71 -5.86 3.46
C LEU A 66 24.14 -6.06 2.00
N LEU A 67 23.93 -5.06 1.16
CA LEU A 67 24.19 -5.14 -0.28
C LEU A 67 25.59 -4.63 -0.68
N GLY A 68 26.29 -3.92 0.22
CA GLY A 68 27.64 -3.42 -0.02
C GLY A 68 27.70 -2.10 -0.78
N PHE A 69 26.75 -1.17 -0.53
CA PHE A 69 26.78 0.18 -1.09
C PHE A 69 26.65 1.27 0.00
N GLU A 70 27.12 2.47 -0.32
CA GLU A 70 26.98 3.66 0.51
C GLU A 70 26.58 4.85 -0.36
N ILE A 71 25.41 5.43 -0.07
CA ILE A 71 24.84 6.60 -0.75
C ILE A 71 24.12 7.50 0.27
N SER A 72 23.78 8.74 -0.11
CA SER A 72 22.99 9.61 0.73
C SER A 72 21.58 9.04 0.94
N PHE A 73 20.91 9.44 2.05
CA PHE A 73 19.54 9.01 2.31
C PHE A 73 18.57 9.51 1.24
N GLU A 74 18.79 10.71 0.74
CA GLU A 74 18.00 11.33 -0.32
C GLU A 74 18.10 10.52 -1.63
N GLU A 75 19.31 10.11 -2.00
CA GLU A 75 19.53 9.26 -3.17
C GLU A 75 18.93 7.87 -2.97
N PHE A 76 19.05 7.31 -1.79
CA PHE A 76 18.39 6.05 -1.44
C PHE A 76 16.87 6.15 -1.61
N CYS A 77 16.22 7.18 -1.05
CA CYS A 77 14.78 7.39 -1.20
C CYS A 77 14.36 7.53 -2.66
N ARG A 78 15.15 8.25 -3.48
CA ARG A 78 14.89 8.40 -4.91
C ARG A 78 14.89 7.03 -5.61
N ILE A 79 15.88 6.18 -5.33
CA ILE A 79 15.96 4.83 -5.91
C ILE A 79 14.83 3.95 -5.37
N TRP A 80 14.59 3.95 -4.06
CA TRP A 80 13.58 3.13 -3.41
C TRP A 80 12.15 3.46 -3.87
N CYS A 81 11.88 4.73 -4.16
CA CYS A 81 10.60 5.19 -4.68
C CYS A 81 10.45 5.05 -6.20
N SER A 82 11.52 4.79 -6.95
CA SER A 82 11.46 4.66 -8.41
C SER A 82 10.66 3.46 -8.92
N VAL A 83 10.21 2.61 -8.03
CA VAL A 83 9.40 1.42 -8.30
C VAL A 83 7.97 1.74 -8.74
N PHE A 84 7.45 2.93 -8.38
CA PHE A 84 6.08 3.31 -8.69
C PHE A 84 5.95 3.90 -10.10
N THR A 85 4.91 3.48 -10.81
CA THR A 85 4.66 3.89 -12.20
C THR A 85 3.28 4.50 -12.36
N LYS A 86 3.16 5.47 -13.28
CA LYS A 86 1.87 6.05 -13.70
C LYS A 86 1.38 5.39 -14.99
N PRO A 87 0.06 5.42 -15.27
CA PRO A 87 -1.04 6.01 -14.50
C PRO A 87 -1.51 5.16 -13.32
N THR A 88 -2.48 5.68 -12.53
CA THR A 88 -3.20 4.92 -11.50
C THR A 88 -4.05 3.82 -12.14
N LEU A 89 -4.26 2.71 -11.41
CA LEU A 89 -5.03 1.55 -11.89
C LEU A 89 -6.54 1.83 -11.87
N ILE A 90 -7.01 2.55 -10.85
CA ILE A 90 -8.38 3.05 -10.76
C ILE A 90 -8.40 4.52 -11.20
N PRO A 91 -9.36 4.94 -12.02
CA PRO A 91 -9.50 6.35 -12.40
C PRO A 91 -9.72 7.25 -11.17
N GLU A 92 -8.98 8.36 -11.08
CA GLU A 92 -9.12 9.32 -9.99
C GLU A 92 -10.55 9.85 -9.86
N ALA A 93 -11.22 10.12 -11.00
CA ALA A 93 -12.60 10.57 -11.02
C ALA A 93 -13.60 9.60 -10.35
N LEU A 94 -13.34 8.29 -10.39
CA LEU A 94 -14.16 7.30 -9.70
C LEU A 94 -13.98 7.42 -8.18
N VAL A 95 -12.73 7.53 -7.71
CA VAL A 95 -12.43 7.70 -6.29
C VAL A 95 -13.02 9.01 -5.76
N GLU A 96 -12.84 10.11 -6.51
CA GLU A 96 -13.46 11.41 -6.19
C GLU A 96 -14.99 11.33 -6.08
N ALA A 97 -15.64 10.64 -7.03
CA ALA A 97 -17.10 10.50 -7.01
C ALA A 97 -17.60 9.72 -5.78
N ILE A 98 -16.91 8.63 -5.41
CA ILE A 98 -17.21 7.85 -4.20
C ILE A 98 -17.03 8.72 -2.95
N GLY A 99 -15.94 9.47 -2.87
CA GLY A 99 -15.62 10.32 -1.72
C GLY A 99 -16.63 11.43 -1.43
N LYS A 100 -17.45 11.82 -2.42
CA LYS A 100 -18.53 12.81 -2.24
C LYS A 100 -19.74 12.29 -1.45
N THR A 101 -19.93 10.97 -1.40
CA THR A 101 -21.12 10.32 -0.83
C THR A 101 -20.78 9.29 0.23
N HIS A 102 -19.58 8.73 0.22
CA HIS A 102 -19.12 7.67 1.12
C HIS A 102 -17.82 8.05 1.81
N ARG A 103 -17.61 7.52 2.99
CA ARG A 103 -16.32 7.63 3.67
C ARG A 103 -15.27 6.82 2.92
N LEU A 104 -14.17 7.44 2.50
CA LEU A 104 -13.02 6.78 1.88
C LEU A 104 -11.91 6.57 2.90
N VAL A 105 -11.42 5.34 3.01
CA VAL A 105 -10.28 4.97 3.85
C VAL A 105 -9.25 4.25 2.99
N LEU A 106 -7.99 4.63 3.12
CA LEU A 106 -6.87 3.89 2.56
C LEU A 106 -6.34 2.92 3.62
N LEU A 107 -6.12 1.66 3.26
CA LEU A 107 -5.58 0.62 4.15
C LEU A 107 -4.40 -0.07 3.47
N SER A 108 -3.16 0.23 3.88
CA SER A 108 -1.97 -0.22 3.16
C SER A 108 -0.88 -0.82 4.06
N ASN A 109 -0.31 -1.94 3.62
CA ASN A 109 1.01 -2.39 4.04
C ASN A 109 2.03 -1.55 3.28
N THR A 110 2.68 -0.60 3.96
CA THR A 110 3.58 0.37 3.36
C THR A 110 4.53 0.97 4.39
N ASN A 111 5.42 1.82 3.94
CA ASN A 111 6.38 2.54 4.77
C ASN A 111 6.35 4.05 4.48
N SER A 112 6.92 4.85 5.37
CA SER A 112 6.88 6.31 5.24
C SER A 112 7.61 6.83 4.01
N ILE A 113 8.72 6.19 3.57
CA ILE A 113 9.46 6.62 2.37
C ILE A 113 8.56 6.55 1.14
N HIS A 114 7.87 5.42 0.94
CA HIS A 114 6.94 5.22 -0.17
C HIS A 114 5.70 6.11 -0.03
N PHE A 115 5.10 6.15 1.16
CA PHE A 115 3.83 6.85 1.34
C PHE A 115 3.98 8.36 1.19
N GLU A 116 5.03 8.98 1.73
CA GLU A 116 5.31 10.42 1.57
C GLU A 116 5.46 10.79 0.09
N MET A 117 6.26 10.03 -0.67
CA MET A 117 6.42 10.24 -2.11
C MET A 117 5.10 10.09 -2.87
N LEU A 118 4.31 9.05 -2.54
CA LEU A 118 3.02 8.81 -3.18
C LEU A 118 2.03 9.93 -2.86
N TRP A 119 1.98 10.37 -1.61
CA TRP A 119 1.12 11.47 -1.16
C TRP A 119 1.39 12.77 -1.91
N GLU A 120 2.66 13.07 -2.16
CA GLU A 120 3.06 14.26 -2.90
C GLU A 120 2.74 14.17 -4.40
N ASN A 121 2.89 12.99 -5.01
CA ASN A 121 2.91 12.84 -6.47
C ASN A 121 1.67 12.18 -7.07
N TYR A 122 0.74 11.64 -6.24
CA TYR A 122 -0.48 10.97 -6.69
C TYR A 122 -1.73 11.65 -6.13
N PRO A 123 -2.33 12.61 -6.84
CA PRO A 123 -3.49 13.40 -6.36
C PRO A 123 -4.67 12.54 -5.91
N ILE A 124 -4.88 11.36 -6.49
CA ILE A 124 -5.92 10.41 -6.11
C ILE A 124 -5.96 10.13 -4.58
N LEU A 125 -4.81 10.18 -3.90
CA LEU A 125 -4.73 9.92 -2.46
C LEU A 125 -5.36 11.04 -1.62
N ARG A 126 -5.49 12.25 -2.16
CA ARG A 126 -6.08 13.40 -1.47
C ARG A 126 -7.60 13.31 -1.32
N HIS A 127 -8.24 12.38 -2.04
CA HIS A 127 -9.67 12.12 -1.88
C HIS A 127 -9.99 11.25 -0.67
N PHE A 128 -8.98 10.61 -0.06
CA PHE A 128 -9.18 9.76 1.12
C PHE A 128 -9.37 10.60 2.39
N HIS A 129 -10.37 10.24 3.18
CA HIS A 129 -10.70 10.90 4.43
C HIS A 129 -9.84 10.43 5.60
N ALA A 130 -9.26 9.24 5.48
CA ALA A 130 -8.30 8.67 6.42
C ALA A 130 -7.37 7.69 5.72
N CYS A 131 -6.13 7.58 6.24
CA CYS A 131 -5.15 6.60 5.81
C CYS A 131 -4.74 5.76 7.02
N VAL A 132 -4.80 4.44 6.86
CA VAL A 132 -4.38 3.45 7.84
C VAL A 132 -3.18 2.72 7.27
N LEU A 133 -2.00 3.06 7.79
CA LEU A 133 -0.72 2.65 7.25
C LEU A 133 -0.03 1.70 8.23
N SER A 134 0.47 0.56 7.74
CA SER A 134 1.02 -0.50 8.59
C SER A 134 2.15 -0.03 9.51
N HIS A 135 3.05 0.84 9.01
CA HIS A 135 4.17 1.36 9.79
C HIS A 135 3.75 2.31 10.92
N GLU A 136 2.56 2.95 10.83
CA GLU A 136 2.00 3.79 11.88
C GLU A 136 1.21 2.96 12.91
N VAL A 137 0.37 2.02 12.42
CA VAL A 137 -0.43 1.11 13.27
C VAL A 137 0.44 0.06 13.96
N ARG A 138 1.64 -0.20 13.42
CA ARG A 138 2.55 -1.28 13.82
C ARG A 138 1.91 -2.68 13.70
N ALA A 139 1.06 -2.83 12.71
CA ALA A 139 0.45 -4.09 12.33
C ALA A 139 0.28 -4.12 10.81
N MET A 140 0.51 -5.26 10.21
CA MET A 140 0.39 -5.49 8.76
C MET A 140 -0.80 -6.40 8.46
N LYS A 141 -1.48 -6.22 7.33
CA LYS A 141 -2.41 -7.23 6.81
C LYS A 141 -1.66 -8.57 6.65
N PRO A 142 -2.23 -9.73 7.05
CA PRO A 142 -3.62 -9.95 7.46
C PRO A 142 -3.87 -9.89 8.98
N ASN A 143 -3.04 -9.22 9.79
CA ASN A 143 -3.27 -9.13 11.24
C ASN A 143 -4.61 -8.41 11.52
N PRO A 144 -5.48 -8.95 12.41
CA PRO A 144 -6.77 -8.32 12.75
C PRO A 144 -6.67 -6.87 13.23
N GLN A 145 -5.58 -6.49 13.88
CA GLN A 145 -5.38 -5.15 14.43
C GLN A 145 -5.42 -4.06 13.35
N ILE A 146 -4.89 -4.30 12.15
CA ILE A 146 -4.89 -3.29 11.09
C ILE A 146 -6.28 -3.09 10.49
N TYR A 147 -7.09 -4.16 10.38
CA TYR A 147 -8.49 -4.06 9.94
C TYR A 147 -9.34 -3.35 10.98
N GLN A 148 -9.12 -3.63 12.28
CA GLN A 148 -9.79 -2.92 13.36
C GLN A 148 -9.53 -1.40 13.27
N ALA A 149 -8.28 -0.99 13.06
CA ALA A 149 -7.93 0.41 12.84
C ALA A 149 -8.62 1.01 11.61
N ALA A 150 -8.78 0.23 10.52
CA ALA A 150 -9.49 0.69 9.33
C ALA A 150 -11.00 0.85 9.58
N ILE A 151 -11.63 -0.06 10.33
CA ILE A 151 -13.04 0.03 10.74
C ILE A 151 -13.27 1.26 11.63
N GLU A 152 -12.39 1.51 12.59
CA GLU A 152 -12.42 2.69 13.44
C GLU A 152 -12.27 3.99 12.63
N ALA A 153 -11.33 4.03 11.69
CA ALA A 153 -11.13 5.17 10.79
C ALA A 153 -12.33 5.39 9.84
N ALA A 154 -13.02 4.32 9.45
CA ALA A 154 -14.25 4.39 8.68
C ALA A 154 -15.41 4.96 9.50
N GLY A 155 -15.50 4.65 10.80
CA GLY A 155 -16.53 5.15 11.71
C GLY A 155 -17.92 4.52 11.52
N TYR A 156 -17.96 3.30 10.92
CA TYR A 156 -19.20 2.55 10.65
C TYR A 156 -19.01 1.09 11.09
N ALA A 157 -20.12 0.34 11.14
CA ALA A 157 -20.08 -1.08 11.44
C ALA A 157 -19.34 -1.84 10.31
N PRO A 158 -18.63 -2.95 10.62
CA PRO A 158 -17.86 -3.69 9.62
C PRO A 158 -18.66 -4.07 8.37
N GLU A 159 -19.90 -4.50 8.53
CA GLU A 159 -20.82 -4.87 7.43
C GLU A 159 -21.30 -3.69 6.58
N GLU A 160 -21.05 -2.46 7.03
CA GLU A 160 -21.29 -1.23 6.28
C GLU A 160 -20.04 -0.71 5.55
N CYS A 161 -18.92 -1.44 5.67
CA CYS A 161 -17.63 -1.14 5.06
C CYS A 161 -17.32 -2.12 3.92
N PHE A 162 -17.14 -1.59 2.72
CA PHE A 162 -16.62 -2.36 1.59
C PHE A 162 -15.09 -2.27 1.55
N PHE A 163 -14.41 -3.39 1.32
CA PHE A 163 -12.94 -3.45 1.20
C PHE A 163 -12.50 -4.17 -0.07
N THR A 164 -11.42 -3.68 -0.70
CA THR A 164 -10.79 -4.36 -1.84
C THR A 164 -9.27 -4.33 -1.75
N ASP A 165 -8.66 -5.46 -2.12
CA ASP A 165 -7.22 -5.72 -2.07
C ASP A 165 -6.87 -6.78 -3.14
N ASP A 166 -5.68 -6.73 -3.74
CA ASP A 166 -5.24 -7.69 -4.77
C ASP A 166 -4.83 -9.05 -4.18
N ILE A 167 -4.53 -9.11 -2.88
CA ILE A 167 -4.08 -10.32 -2.19
C ILE A 167 -5.25 -11.04 -1.54
N ALA A 168 -5.55 -12.27 -1.99
CA ALA A 168 -6.68 -13.06 -1.51
C ALA A 168 -6.65 -13.31 0.01
N GLU A 169 -5.47 -13.49 0.60
CA GLU A 169 -5.30 -13.67 2.05
C GLU A 169 -5.73 -12.42 2.83
N TYR A 170 -5.44 -11.22 2.31
CA TYR A 170 -5.84 -9.96 2.94
C TYR A 170 -7.35 -9.74 2.86
N VAL A 171 -7.95 -10.12 1.73
CA VAL A 171 -9.42 -10.14 1.59
C VAL A 171 -10.07 -11.12 2.56
N ALA A 172 -9.49 -12.30 2.75
CA ALA A 172 -9.98 -13.29 3.72
C ALA A 172 -9.88 -12.75 5.16
N GLY A 173 -8.77 -12.08 5.52
CA GLY A 173 -8.60 -11.42 6.81
C GLY A 173 -9.66 -10.34 7.05
N ALA A 174 -9.96 -9.51 6.05
CA ALA A 174 -11.01 -8.50 6.13
C ALA A 174 -12.40 -9.11 6.35
N LYS A 175 -12.72 -10.18 5.61
CA LYS A 175 -13.99 -10.92 5.80
C LYS A 175 -14.13 -11.51 7.20
N ALA A 176 -13.04 -12.01 7.77
CA ALA A 176 -13.03 -12.54 9.14
C ALA A 176 -13.33 -11.44 10.18
N MET A 177 -13.08 -10.17 9.84
CA MET A 177 -13.43 -9.00 10.66
C MET A 177 -14.84 -8.45 10.35
N GLY A 178 -15.61 -9.10 9.47
CA GLY A 178 -16.98 -8.74 9.13
C GLY A 178 -17.15 -7.72 8.01
N LEU A 179 -16.06 -7.32 7.32
CA LEU A 179 -16.15 -6.42 6.19
C LEU A 179 -16.74 -7.12 4.94
N ASP A 180 -17.49 -6.38 4.13
CA ASP A 180 -17.86 -6.81 2.78
C ASP A 180 -16.63 -6.64 1.87
N ALA A 181 -15.91 -7.72 1.63
CA ALA A 181 -14.62 -7.64 0.97
C ALA A 181 -14.57 -8.47 -0.32
N VAL A 182 -13.93 -7.92 -1.36
CA VAL A 182 -13.71 -8.60 -2.64
C VAL A 182 -12.25 -8.46 -3.08
N GLN A 183 -11.75 -9.48 -3.78
CA GLN A 183 -10.41 -9.40 -4.37
C GLN A 183 -10.43 -8.50 -5.59
N PHE A 184 -9.50 -7.56 -5.65
CA PHE A 184 -9.28 -6.70 -6.80
C PHE A 184 -8.74 -7.52 -7.99
N GLN A 185 -9.36 -7.35 -9.14
CA GLN A 185 -8.92 -7.93 -10.41
C GLN A 185 -8.73 -6.86 -11.49
N SER A 186 -9.60 -5.84 -11.48
CA SER A 186 -9.54 -4.70 -12.41
C SER A 186 -10.41 -3.54 -11.92
N ALA A 187 -10.17 -2.35 -12.45
CA ALA A 187 -11.03 -1.19 -12.19
C ALA A 187 -12.49 -1.44 -12.61
N SER A 188 -12.73 -2.09 -13.74
CA SER A 188 -14.09 -2.39 -14.22
C SER A 188 -14.81 -3.38 -13.32
N GLN A 189 -14.11 -4.37 -12.76
CA GLN A 189 -14.68 -5.30 -11.80
C GLN A 189 -15.09 -4.54 -10.52
N ILE A 190 -14.22 -3.68 -9.97
CA ILE A 190 -14.56 -2.91 -8.76
C ILE A 190 -15.71 -1.94 -9.02
N GLU A 191 -15.76 -1.30 -10.18
CA GLU A 191 -16.90 -0.45 -10.54
C GLU A 191 -18.22 -1.22 -10.54
N ALA A 192 -18.25 -2.44 -11.09
CA ALA A 192 -19.42 -3.32 -11.08
C ALA A 192 -19.82 -3.74 -9.64
N GLU A 193 -18.83 -4.08 -8.80
CA GLU A 193 -19.05 -4.42 -7.39
C GLU A 193 -19.64 -3.26 -6.59
N LEU A 194 -19.13 -2.04 -6.82
CA LEU A 194 -19.64 -0.83 -6.16
C LEU A 194 -21.06 -0.49 -6.63
N ARG A 195 -21.36 -0.66 -7.94
CA ARG A 195 -22.74 -0.49 -8.48
C ARG A 195 -23.72 -1.48 -7.87
N SER A 196 -23.33 -2.75 -7.77
CA SER A 196 -24.21 -3.80 -7.20
C SER A 196 -24.59 -3.54 -5.74
N ARG A 197 -23.77 -2.77 -5.02
CA ARG A 197 -23.96 -2.37 -3.62
C ARG A 197 -24.64 -1.00 -3.46
N GLY A 198 -24.92 -0.31 -4.57
CA GLY A 198 -25.53 1.02 -4.58
C GLY A 198 -24.59 2.13 -4.07
N VAL A 199 -23.28 1.97 -4.24
CA VAL A 199 -22.26 2.98 -3.91
C VAL A 199 -22.15 4.03 -5.02
N ILE A 200 -22.28 3.61 -6.27
CA ILE A 200 -22.25 4.46 -7.48
C ILE A 200 -23.36 4.13 -8.46
#